data_c5c04932848ca6f36ae2d21b64afc18b
#
_entry.id   c5c04932848ca6f36ae2d21b64afc18b
#
_cell.length_a   1.000
_cell.length_b   1.000
_cell.length_c   1.000
_cell.angle_alpha   90.00
_cell.angle_beta   90.00
_cell.angle_gamma   90.00
#
_symmetry.space_group_name_H-M   'P 1'
#
loop_
_entity.id
_entity.type
_entity.pdbx_description
1 polymer ?
#
loop_
_entity_poly.entity_id
_entity_poly.type
_entity_poly.pdbx_seq_one_letter_code
_entity_poly.pdbx_strand_id
1 'polypeptide(L)'
;KRGIKVPVYTTAQWDGRIMREHPEWLAVDENGEFIDTQGVPAPHFYHTICLNSGYRQFFKDQLQDMIEVIGVENLDGIFMDILFQVDCKCEHCVRKMQELGMDTESKVERMRYAEHMLDEFKTEISEFIHSMAPEATIFYNGSHVGPRSKNSFKEYSHLELESLPSGGWGYDHFPATSRYA
;
A
#
# COMPACT_ATOMS: atom_id res chain seq x y z
N LYS A 1 30.67 4.87 -10.26
CA LYS A 1 29.50 5.06 -9.35
C LYS A 1 29.82 6.19 -8.39
N ARG A 2 28.85 7.11 -8.15
CA ARG A 2 29.04 8.31 -7.29
C ARG A 2 28.58 8.08 -5.84
N GLY A 3 28.26 6.84 -5.46
CA GLY A 3 27.79 6.50 -4.09
C GLY A 3 26.37 6.99 -3.78
N ILE A 4 25.60 7.39 -4.79
CA ILE A 4 24.19 7.80 -4.60
C ILE A 4 23.34 6.53 -4.62
N LYS A 5 22.49 6.37 -3.61
CA LYS A 5 21.50 5.32 -3.50
C LYS A 5 20.20 5.75 -4.21
N VAL A 6 19.61 4.84 -4.97
CA VAL A 6 18.40 5.11 -5.75
C VAL A 6 17.41 3.97 -5.53
N PRO A 7 16.37 4.15 -4.70
CA PRO A 7 15.29 3.17 -4.59
C PRO A 7 14.44 3.15 -5.86
N VAL A 8 13.88 1.99 -6.17
CA VAL A 8 12.92 1.85 -7.26
C VAL A 8 11.53 2.18 -6.75
N TYR A 9 10.81 2.99 -7.50
CA TYR A 9 9.45 3.39 -7.16
C TYR A 9 8.42 2.46 -7.80
N THR A 10 7.41 2.05 -7.04
CA THR A 10 6.20 1.39 -7.53
C THR A 10 4.98 1.81 -6.72
N THR A 11 3.79 1.74 -7.32
CA THR A 11 2.53 1.92 -6.60
C THR A 11 1.96 0.57 -6.20
N ALA A 12 1.29 0.49 -5.03
CA ALA A 12 0.73 -0.75 -4.54
C ALA A 12 -0.79 -0.89 -4.76
N GLN A 13 -1.56 0.19 -4.57
CA GLN A 13 -3.03 0.11 -4.70
C GLN A 13 -3.59 0.86 -5.91
N TRP A 14 -2.75 1.45 -6.74
CA TRP A 14 -3.17 2.09 -7.99
C TRP A 14 -2.38 1.52 -9.16
N ASP A 15 -3.09 0.88 -10.07
CA ASP A 15 -2.56 0.40 -11.34
C ASP A 15 -3.66 0.48 -12.41
N GLY A 16 -3.54 1.45 -13.30
CA GLY A 16 -4.54 1.70 -14.33
C GLY A 16 -4.66 0.59 -15.39
N ARG A 17 -3.65 -0.27 -15.53
CA ARG A 17 -3.72 -1.47 -16.38
C ARG A 17 -4.50 -2.57 -15.68
N ILE A 18 -4.12 -2.89 -14.45
CA ILE A 18 -4.77 -3.92 -13.64
C ILE A 18 -6.24 -3.62 -13.41
N MET A 19 -6.60 -2.37 -13.17
CA MET A 19 -8.00 -1.95 -13.03
C MET A 19 -8.87 -2.30 -14.24
N ARG A 20 -8.29 -2.31 -15.45
CA ARG A 20 -9.01 -2.66 -16.68
C ARG A 20 -9.01 -4.16 -16.97
N GLU A 21 -7.89 -4.82 -16.67
CA GLU A 21 -7.70 -6.25 -16.97
C GLU A 21 -8.34 -7.14 -15.90
N HIS A 22 -8.39 -6.66 -14.65
CA HIS A 22 -8.85 -7.39 -13.48
C HIS A 22 -9.78 -6.54 -12.59
N PRO A 23 -10.95 -6.11 -13.08
CA PRO A 23 -11.89 -5.33 -12.27
C PRO A 23 -12.39 -6.07 -11.03
N GLU A 24 -12.33 -7.41 -11.01
CA GLU A 24 -12.65 -8.26 -9.86
C GLU A 24 -11.66 -8.11 -8.69
N TRP A 25 -10.52 -7.46 -8.91
CA TRP A 25 -9.54 -7.17 -7.86
C TRP A 25 -9.74 -5.79 -7.21
N LEU A 26 -10.70 -5.01 -7.70
CA LEU A 26 -10.95 -3.68 -7.16
C LEU A 26 -11.68 -3.75 -5.81
N ALA A 27 -11.37 -2.80 -4.95
CA ALA A 27 -12.09 -2.61 -3.71
C ALA A 27 -13.47 -2.01 -4.00
N VAL A 28 -14.50 -2.53 -3.33
CA VAL A 28 -15.87 -2.02 -3.43
C VAL A 28 -16.39 -1.59 -2.06
N ASP A 29 -17.24 -0.59 -2.06
CA ASP A 29 -17.90 -0.08 -0.87
C ASP A 29 -19.10 -0.95 -0.43
N GLU A 30 -19.87 -0.47 0.53
CA GLU A 30 -21.07 -1.15 1.04
C GLU A 30 -22.23 -1.23 0.03
N ASN A 31 -22.19 -0.42 -1.03
CA ASN A 31 -23.19 -0.42 -2.11
C ASN A 31 -22.74 -1.24 -3.32
N GLY A 32 -21.54 -1.80 -3.29
CA GLY A 32 -20.92 -2.53 -4.40
C GLY A 32 -20.27 -1.63 -5.45
N GLU A 33 -20.12 -0.33 -5.17
CA GLU A 33 -19.46 0.62 -6.07
C GLU A 33 -17.95 0.61 -5.86
N PHE A 34 -17.18 0.80 -6.94
CA PHE A 34 -15.72 0.87 -6.83
C PHE A 34 -15.27 2.07 -6.00
N ILE A 35 -14.34 1.81 -5.09
CA ILE A 35 -13.80 2.85 -4.22
C ILE A 35 -12.79 3.68 -4.99
N ASP A 36 -13.12 4.97 -5.16
CA ASP A 36 -12.23 6.00 -5.71
C ASP A 36 -11.74 6.90 -4.57
N THR A 37 -10.44 6.97 -4.39
CA THR A 37 -9.84 7.69 -3.27
C THR A 37 -9.56 9.16 -3.56
N GLN A 38 -9.65 9.60 -4.82
CA GLN A 38 -9.34 10.99 -5.19
C GLN A 38 -10.56 11.80 -5.61
N GLY A 39 -11.70 11.17 -5.89
CA GLY A 39 -12.90 11.86 -6.33
C GLY A 39 -12.72 12.67 -7.63
N VAL A 40 -11.69 12.35 -8.41
CA VAL A 40 -11.38 13.03 -9.67
C VAL A 40 -12.05 12.27 -10.81
N PRO A 41 -12.69 12.94 -11.77
CA PRO A 41 -13.31 12.28 -12.92
C PRO A 41 -12.25 11.83 -13.94
N ALA A 42 -11.23 11.10 -13.50
CA ALA A 42 -10.32 10.36 -14.35
C ALA A 42 -10.83 8.92 -14.38
N PRO A 43 -11.52 8.47 -15.44
CA PRO A 43 -12.13 7.16 -15.47
C PRO A 43 -11.07 6.10 -15.15
N HIS A 44 -11.27 5.37 -14.05
CA HIS A 44 -10.51 4.18 -13.66
C HIS A 44 -9.07 4.39 -13.16
N PHE A 45 -8.54 5.59 -13.03
CA PHE A 45 -7.14 5.75 -12.60
C PHE A 45 -6.95 5.65 -11.09
N TYR A 46 -7.91 6.15 -10.30
CA TYR A 46 -7.82 6.21 -8.83
C TYR A 46 -8.71 5.19 -8.12
N HIS A 47 -9.24 4.20 -8.83
CA HIS A 47 -9.88 3.07 -8.20
C HIS A 47 -8.87 2.29 -7.38
N THR A 48 -9.24 1.94 -6.17
CA THR A 48 -8.33 1.25 -5.25
C THR A 48 -8.36 -0.25 -5.49
N ILE A 49 -7.19 -0.85 -5.61
CA ILE A 49 -7.06 -2.30 -5.70
C ILE A 49 -7.14 -2.91 -4.30
N CYS A 50 -7.89 -4.00 -4.16
CA CYS A 50 -7.98 -4.76 -2.92
C CYS A 50 -6.77 -5.67 -2.74
N LEU A 51 -5.97 -5.44 -1.70
CA LEU A 51 -4.79 -6.22 -1.40
C LEU A 51 -5.06 -7.66 -0.91
N ASN A 52 -6.34 -8.03 -0.69
CA ASN A 52 -6.76 -9.41 -0.41
C ASN A 52 -7.10 -10.22 -1.66
N SER A 53 -7.17 -9.58 -2.82
CA SER A 53 -7.50 -10.22 -4.08
C SER A 53 -6.32 -10.99 -4.67
N GLY A 54 -6.49 -11.56 -5.86
CA GLY A 54 -5.41 -12.16 -6.65
C GLY A 54 -4.28 -11.19 -6.98
N TYR A 55 -4.52 -9.88 -6.86
CA TYR A 55 -3.51 -8.86 -7.03
C TYR A 55 -2.29 -9.02 -6.11
N ARG A 56 -2.46 -9.57 -4.90
CA ARG A 56 -1.34 -9.78 -3.96
C ARG A 56 -0.26 -10.68 -4.57
N GLN A 57 -0.64 -11.75 -5.27
CA GLN A 57 0.33 -12.59 -5.96
C GLN A 57 0.90 -11.90 -7.19
N PHE A 58 0.07 -11.25 -7.99
CA PHE A 58 0.52 -10.46 -9.14
C PHE A 58 1.56 -9.40 -8.73
N PHE A 59 1.35 -8.71 -7.60
CA PHE A 59 2.30 -7.72 -7.10
C PHE A 59 3.64 -8.32 -6.71
N LYS A 60 3.66 -9.53 -6.12
CA LYS A 60 4.91 -10.27 -5.86
C LYS A 60 5.63 -10.63 -7.15
N ASP A 61 4.90 -11.12 -8.15
CA ASP A 61 5.48 -11.47 -9.45
C ASP A 61 6.09 -10.22 -10.12
N GLN A 62 5.42 -9.07 -10.04
CA GLN A 62 5.94 -7.80 -10.51
C GLN A 62 7.20 -7.34 -9.76
N LEU A 63 7.23 -7.50 -8.44
CA LEU A 63 8.42 -7.20 -7.63
C LEU A 63 9.57 -8.13 -7.98
N GLN A 64 9.31 -9.41 -8.20
CA GLN A 64 10.30 -10.37 -8.64
C GLN A 64 10.92 -9.97 -9.98
N ASP A 65 10.09 -9.71 -10.99
CA ASP A 65 10.53 -9.25 -12.30
C ASP A 65 11.42 -7.99 -12.19
N MET A 66 11.00 -7.04 -11.36
CA MET A 66 11.73 -5.80 -11.15
C MET A 66 13.11 -6.04 -10.52
N ILE A 67 13.19 -6.91 -9.50
CA ILE A 67 14.45 -7.27 -8.83
C ILE A 67 15.36 -8.01 -9.81
N GLU A 68 14.85 -8.96 -10.59
CA GLU A 68 15.61 -9.73 -11.58
C GLU A 68 16.17 -8.85 -12.71
N VAL A 69 15.37 -7.92 -13.22
CA VAL A 69 15.78 -7.00 -14.30
C VAL A 69 16.88 -6.03 -13.84
N ILE A 70 16.77 -5.53 -12.61
CA ILE A 70 17.73 -4.56 -12.05
C ILE A 70 19.01 -5.29 -11.61
N GLY A 71 18.88 -6.52 -11.11
CA GLY A 71 19.92 -7.28 -10.46
C GLY A 71 20.09 -6.87 -8.98
N VAL A 72 20.16 -7.87 -8.11
CA VAL A 72 20.22 -7.69 -6.65
C VAL A 72 21.37 -6.76 -6.24
N GLU A 73 22.51 -6.87 -6.92
CA GLU A 73 23.71 -6.07 -6.65
C GLU A 73 23.56 -4.57 -7.02
N ASN A 74 22.52 -4.23 -7.77
CA ASN A 74 22.23 -2.85 -8.19
C ASN A 74 20.99 -2.27 -7.49
N LEU A 75 20.22 -3.09 -6.80
CA LEU A 75 19.00 -2.67 -6.11
C LEU A 75 19.36 -2.07 -4.75
N ASP A 76 19.21 -0.77 -4.63
CA ASP A 76 19.42 -0.07 -3.34
C ASP A 76 18.20 -0.15 -2.43
N GLY A 77 17.00 -0.24 -3.00
CA GLY A 77 15.76 -0.34 -2.24
C GLY A 77 14.51 -0.26 -3.10
N ILE A 78 13.34 -0.41 -2.47
CA ILE A 78 12.03 -0.29 -3.10
C ILE A 78 11.17 0.69 -2.30
N PHE A 79 10.66 1.70 -3.00
CA PHE A 79 9.70 2.66 -2.50
C PHE A 79 8.32 2.26 -3.01
N MET A 80 7.46 1.79 -2.11
CA MET A 80 6.07 1.40 -2.42
C MET A 80 5.12 2.50 -2.00
N ASP A 81 4.51 3.13 -2.98
CA ASP A 81 3.58 4.23 -2.78
C ASP A 81 2.13 3.75 -2.79
N ILE A 82 1.23 4.59 -2.26
CA ILE A 82 -0.21 4.36 -2.26
C ILE A 82 -0.59 3.08 -1.49
N LEU A 83 -0.36 3.12 -0.19
CA LEU A 83 -0.83 2.10 0.75
C LEU A 83 -1.63 2.75 1.87
N PHE A 84 -2.95 2.55 1.85
CA PHE A 84 -3.83 3.08 2.87
C PHE A 84 -4.99 2.13 3.18
N GLN A 85 -5.60 2.35 4.33
CA GLN A 85 -6.76 1.59 4.76
C GLN A 85 -7.99 1.98 3.95
N VAL A 86 -8.72 0.97 3.48
CA VAL A 86 -9.92 1.14 2.66
C VAL A 86 -11.08 0.38 3.28
N ASP A 87 -12.25 1.01 3.38
CA ASP A 87 -13.49 0.37 3.81
C ASP A 87 -14.02 -0.55 2.71
N CYS A 88 -13.35 -1.69 2.52
CA CYS A 88 -13.63 -2.62 1.43
C CYS A 88 -14.61 -3.70 1.85
N LYS A 89 -15.68 -3.87 1.07
CA LYS A 89 -16.69 -4.92 1.21
C LYS A 89 -16.69 -5.89 0.00
N CYS A 90 -15.56 -6.07 -0.70
CA CYS A 90 -15.45 -7.08 -1.73
C CYS A 90 -15.50 -8.49 -1.14
N GLU A 91 -15.80 -9.48 -1.99
CA GLU A 91 -15.92 -10.89 -1.56
C GLU A 91 -14.69 -11.43 -0.83
N HIS A 92 -13.49 -10.99 -1.23
CA HIS A 92 -12.24 -11.40 -0.60
C HIS A 92 -12.13 -10.90 0.85
N CYS A 93 -12.49 -9.61 1.08
CA CYS A 93 -12.48 -9.01 2.42
C CYS A 93 -13.59 -9.60 3.30
N VAL A 94 -14.81 -9.73 2.76
CA VAL A 94 -15.95 -10.31 3.49
C VAL A 94 -15.63 -11.74 3.95
N ARG A 95 -15.12 -12.58 3.06
CA ARG A 95 -14.74 -13.96 3.42
C ARG A 95 -13.69 -13.99 4.55
N LYS A 96 -12.64 -13.19 4.44
CA LYS A 96 -11.59 -13.13 5.47
C LYS A 96 -12.08 -12.62 6.82
N MET A 97 -12.94 -11.61 6.81
CA MET A 97 -13.57 -11.11 8.04
C MET A 97 -14.44 -12.17 8.70
N GLN A 98 -15.23 -12.93 7.90
CA GLN A 98 -16.04 -14.03 8.39
C GLN A 98 -15.19 -15.16 9.02
N GLU A 99 -14.06 -15.52 8.38
CA GLU A 99 -13.08 -16.46 8.94
C GLU A 99 -12.55 -16.02 10.32
N LEU A 100 -12.43 -14.70 10.52
CA LEU A 100 -11.99 -14.09 11.79
C LEU A 100 -13.14 -13.82 12.78
N GLY A 101 -14.39 -14.14 12.42
CA GLY A 101 -15.56 -13.88 13.26
C GLY A 101 -15.92 -12.39 13.39
N MET A 102 -15.50 -11.55 12.45
CA MET A 102 -15.76 -10.12 12.45
C MET A 102 -17.09 -9.79 11.78
N ASP A 103 -17.74 -8.71 12.21
CA ASP A 103 -18.99 -8.21 11.62
C ASP A 103 -18.70 -7.45 10.32
N THR A 104 -19.07 -8.04 9.19
CA THR A 104 -18.87 -7.48 7.85
C THR A 104 -19.78 -6.29 7.54
N GLU A 105 -20.88 -6.13 8.29
CA GLU A 105 -21.79 -4.99 8.13
C GLU A 105 -21.32 -3.77 8.92
N SER A 106 -20.48 -3.97 9.93
CA SER A 106 -19.92 -2.89 10.73
C SER A 106 -18.75 -2.19 10.02
N LYS A 107 -18.91 -0.93 9.66
CA LYS A 107 -17.83 -0.09 9.11
C LYS A 107 -16.61 -0.05 10.04
N VAL A 108 -16.83 -0.01 11.33
CA VAL A 108 -15.75 0.01 12.34
C VAL A 108 -14.92 -1.27 12.26
N GLU A 109 -15.59 -2.43 12.17
CA GLU A 109 -14.90 -3.72 12.04
C GLU A 109 -14.20 -3.85 10.67
N ARG A 110 -14.81 -3.37 9.59
CA ARG A 110 -14.16 -3.36 8.27
C ARG A 110 -12.89 -2.50 8.26
N MET A 111 -12.93 -1.31 8.87
CA MET A 111 -11.73 -0.45 8.97
C MET A 111 -10.66 -1.05 9.88
N ARG A 112 -11.05 -1.73 10.95
CA ARG A 112 -10.13 -2.48 11.83
C ARG A 112 -9.48 -3.65 11.09
N TYR A 113 -10.28 -4.35 10.28
CA TYR A 113 -9.77 -5.40 9.41
C TYR A 113 -8.82 -4.84 8.33
N ALA A 114 -9.14 -3.70 7.73
CA ALA A 114 -8.26 -3.05 6.75
C ALA A 114 -6.88 -2.70 7.33
N GLU A 115 -6.84 -2.27 8.60
CA GLU A 115 -5.57 -2.04 9.32
C GLU A 115 -4.76 -3.34 9.48
N HIS A 116 -5.41 -4.39 9.95
CA HIS A 116 -4.79 -5.72 10.10
C HIS A 116 -4.27 -6.26 8.76
N MET A 117 -5.07 -6.17 7.70
CA MET A 117 -4.71 -6.62 6.37
C MET A 117 -3.50 -5.87 5.79
N LEU A 118 -3.40 -4.55 6.05
CA LEU A 118 -2.23 -3.78 5.65
C LEU A 118 -0.96 -4.20 6.39
N ASP A 119 -1.06 -4.50 7.69
CA ASP A 119 0.09 -4.99 8.46
C ASP A 119 0.55 -6.36 7.93
N GLU A 120 -0.38 -7.29 7.66
CA GLU A 120 -0.07 -8.57 7.01
C GLU A 120 0.60 -8.38 5.64
N PHE A 121 0.02 -7.52 4.80
CA PHE A 121 0.55 -7.25 3.47
C PHE A 121 2.00 -6.73 3.53
N LYS A 122 2.27 -5.75 4.39
CA LYS A 122 3.61 -5.19 4.54
C LYS A 122 4.61 -6.24 5.03
N THR A 123 4.23 -7.06 6.01
CA THR A 123 5.10 -8.14 6.51
C THR A 123 5.40 -9.13 5.39
N GLU A 124 4.38 -9.63 4.69
CA GLU A 124 4.54 -10.60 3.61
C GLU A 124 5.40 -10.06 2.45
N ILE A 125 5.19 -8.81 2.05
CA ILE A 125 5.97 -8.19 0.97
C ILE A 125 7.41 -7.91 1.40
N SER A 126 7.63 -7.46 2.63
CA SER A 126 8.99 -7.24 3.16
C SER A 126 9.78 -8.54 3.24
N GLU A 127 9.17 -9.62 3.75
CA GLU A 127 9.78 -10.95 3.79
C GLU A 127 10.10 -11.44 2.38
N PHE A 128 9.19 -11.26 1.43
CA PHE A 128 9.38 -11.64 0.05
C PHE A 128 10.56 -10.90 -0.59
N ILE A 129 10.62 -9.57 -0.47
CA ILE A 129 11.72 -8.75 -1.01
C ILE A 129 13.05 -9.16 -0.36
N HIS A 130 13.11 -9.29 0.95
CA HIS A 130 14.33 -9.65 1.66
C HIS A 130 14.79 -11.08 1.40
N SER A 131 13.88 -11.99 1.02
CA SER A 131 14.26 -13.34 0.57
C SER A 131 15.06 -13.33 -0.74
N MET A 132 14.87 -12.32 -1.59
CA MET A 132 15.55 -12.15 -2.88
C MET A 132 16.70 -11.14 -2.79
N ALA A 133 16.51 -10.04 -2.06
CA ALA A 133 17.43 -8.92 -1.93
C ALA A 133 17.56 -8.51 -0.44
N PRO A 134 18.37 -9.23 0.37
CA PRO A 134 18.41 -9.03 1.82
C PRO A 134 18.85 -7.63 2.28
N GLU A 135 19.63 -6.93 1.46
CA GLU A 135 20.17 -5.58 1.76
C GLU A 135 19.31 -4.45 1.20
N ALA A 136 18.23 -4.76 0.48
CA ALA A 136 17.35 -3.74 -0.09
C ALA A 136 16.61 -2.97 1.01
N THR A 137 16.63 -1.64 0.94
CA THR A 137 15.81 -0.83 1.83
C THR A 137 14.36 -0.84 1.38
N ILE A 138 13.43 -0.79 2.33
CA ILE A 138 11.99 -0.82 2.06
C ILE A 138 11.32 0.40 2.72
N PHE A 139 10.49 1.08 1.95
CA PHE A 139 9.62 2.13 2.43
C PHE A 139 8.20 1.96 1.86
N TYR A 140 7.22 2.15 2.74
CA TYR A 140 5.80 2.15 2.37
C TYR A 140 5.21 3.54 2.60
N ASN A 141 4.77 4.21 1.55
CA ASN A 141 4.14 5.52 1.66
C ASN A 141 2.62 5.42 1.77
N GLY A 142 2.11 5.86 2.91
CA GLY A 142 0.69 6.04 3.15
C GLY A 142 0.35 7.48 3.53
N SER A 143 1.15 8.43 3.10
CA SER A 143 1.06 9.89 3.34
C SER A 143 1.30 10.33 4.79
N HIS A 144 1.09 9.46 5.78
CA HIS A 144 1.13 9.87 7.19
C HIS A 144 1.80 8.82 8.07
N VAL A 145 2.74 9.28 8.89
CA VAL A 145 3.25 8.55 10.04
C VAL A 145 2.34 8.85 11.23
N GLY A 146 1.71 7.84 11.81
CA GLY A 146 0.77 8.05 12.89
C GLY A 146 0.61 6.80 13.78
N PRO A 147 -0.20 6.89 14.86
CA PRO A 147 -0.40 5.77 15.79
C PRO A 147 -0.84 4.47 15.11
N ARG A 148 -1.58 4.57 14.01
CA ARG A 148 -2.07 3.42 13.21
C ARG A 148 -0.97 2.66 12.49
N SER A 149 0.16 3.32 12.21
CA SER A 149 1.31 2.69 11.55
C SER A 149 2.25 1.97 12.52
N LYS A 150 2.01 2.07 13.83
CA LYS A 150 2.89 1.58 14.89
C LYS A 150 3.30 0.12 14.74
N ASN A 151 2.36 -0.74 14.36
CA ASN A 151 2.61 -2.18 14.27
C ASN A 151 3.43 -2.55 13.02
N SER A 152 3.36 -1.75 11.98
CA SER A 152 4.04 -2.00 10.70
C SER A 152 5.37 -1.26 10.54
N PHE A 153 5.77 -0.40 11.50
CA PHE A 153 7.07 0.30 11.41
C PHE A 153 8.28 -0.64 11.39
N LYS A 154 8.17 -1.83 11.93
CA LYS A 154 9.21 -2.85 11.84
C LYS A 154 9.55 -3.28 10.40
N GLU A 155 8.63 -3.04 9.47
CA GLU A 155 8.79 -3.38 8.04
C GLU A 155 9.46 -2.25 7.24
N TYR A 156 9.73 -1.12 7.87
CA TYR A 156 10.35 0.05 7.22
C TYR A 156 11.84 0.10 7.53
N SER A 157 12.66 0.24 6.50
CA SER A 157 14.11 0.49 6.70
C SER A 157 14.40 1.90 7.17
N HIS A 158 13.53 2.84 6.84
CA HIS A 158 13.62 4.26 7.18
C HIS A 158 12.24 4.91 7.05
N LEU A 159 12.08 6.10 7.59
CA LEU A 159 10.86 6.90 7.45
C LEU A 159 11.11 8.06 6.49
N GLU A 160 10.15 8.26 5.60
CA GLU A 160 10.07 9.45 4.76
C GLU A 160 8.80 10.22 5.11
N LEU A 161 8.91 11.54 5.14
CA LEU A 161 7.78 12.43 5.38
C LEU A 161 7.45 13.19 4.11
N GLU A 162 6.25 12.97 3.62
CA GLU A 162 5.72 13.73 2.51
C GLU A 162 4.96 14.95 3.03
N SER A 163 5.26 16.13 2.48
CA SER A 163 4.56 17.36 2.84
C SER A 163 4.56 18.33 1.67
N LEU A 164 3.38 18.54 1.09
CA LEU A 164 3.14 19.46 -0.03
C LEU A 164 2.22 20.59 0.44
N PRO A 165 2.76 21.72 0.92
CA PRO A 165 1.94 22.84 1.41
C PRO A 165 0.93 23.35 0.40
N SER A 166 1.32 23.40 -0.89
CA SER A 166 0.46 23.75 -2.01
C SER A 166 -0.52 22.65 -2.45
N GLY A 167 -0.31 21.42 -1.98
CA GLY A 167 -1.15 20.25 -2.27
C GLY A 167 -2.34 20.06 -1.33
N GLY A 168 -2.69 21.07 -0.54
CA GLY A 168 -3.82 21.02 0.39
C GLY A 168 -3.47 20.61 1.82
N TRP A 169 -2.23 20.24 2.13
CA TRP A 169 -1.81 19.86 3.49
C TRP A 169 -1.48 21.07 4.38
N GLY A 170 -1.18 22.21 3.78
CA GLY A 170 -0.85 23.42 4.50
C GLY A 170 0.59 23.47 5.03
N TYR A 171 1.02 24.66 5.43
CA TYR A 171 2.39 24.89 5.90
C TYR A 171 2.69 24.30 7.28
N ASP A 172 1.67 24.03 8.08
CA ASP A 172 1.85 23.46 9.43
C ASP A 172 2.02 21.94 9.42
N HIS A 173 1.75 21.28 8.29
CA HIS A 173 1.81 19.82 8.17
C HIS A 173 3.23 19.29 8.42
N PHE A 174 4.24 19.83 7.74
CA PHE A 174 5.60 19.35 7.87
C PHE A 174 6.17 19.50 9.30
N PRO A 175 6.10 20.68 9.95
CA PRO A 175 6.59 20.79 11.33
C PRO A 175 5.79 19.95 12.33
N ALA A 176 4.50 19.72 12.11
CA ALA A 176 3.71 18.86 12.98
C ALA A 176 4.09 17.38 12.83
N THR A 177 4.16 16.87 11.61
CA THR A 177 4.52 15.46 11.34
C THR A 177 5.96 15.16 11.71
N SER A 178 6.92 16.08 11.47
CA SER A 178 8.32 15.89 11.84
C SER A 178 8.55 15.81 13.35
N ARG A 179 7.67 16.39 14.15
CA ARG A 179 7.75 16.28 15.63
C ARG A 179 7.11 15.01 16.15
N TYR A 180 6.23 14.41 15.36
CA TYR A 180 5.51 13.21 15.72
C TYR A 180 6.29 11.94 15.36
N ALA A 181 7.01 11.94 14.24
CA ALA A 181 7.87 10.86 13.77
C ALA A 181 9.16 10.77 14.58
#